data_2b4a294cee92a053b9af221515ddd620
#
_entry.id   2b4a294cee92a053b9af221515ddd620
#
_cell.length_a   1.000
_cell.length_b   1.000
_cell.length_c   1.000
_cell.angle_alpha   90.00
_cell.angle_beta   90.00
_cell.angle_gamma   90.00
#
_symmetry.space_group_name_H-M   'P 1'
#
loop_
_entity.id
_entity.type
_entity.pdbx_description
1 polymer ?
#
loop_
_entity_poly.entity_id
_entity_poly.type
_entity_poly.pdbx_seq_one_letter_code
_entity_poly.pdbx_strand_id
1 'polypeptide(L)'
;LHKTTKFPPVVQIEPASICNYRCVFCYQTDPRLSDKKEGHMGIMNLELFKNIIDQIEGNVEGITLASRGEPTVNNRLPEFLKYIAGKFLAAKINTNAYLLDEKIIHAILQADLQTLVFSVDATSETLYKKLRVNGSLDRVLKNIDNFHHIKESQYPQSRLITRISGVKYSAEQNMADMLQFWKKYVDQVAFVDY
;
A
#
# COMPACT_ATOMS: atom_id res chain seq x y z
N LEU A 1 8.74 25.61 22.12
CA LEU A 1 7.28 25.57 22.03
C LEU A 1 6.94 25.22 20.58
N HIS A 2 6.54 23.98 20.32
CA HIS A 2 6.00 23.59 19.00
C HIS A 2 4.66 24.31 18.81
N LYS A 3 4.55 25.15 17.79
CA LYS A 3 3.26 25.68 17.36
C LYS A 3 2.43 24.50 16.82
N THR A 4 1.31 24.22 17.45
CA THR A 4 0.33 23.29 16.92
C THR A 4 -0.23 23.89 15.63
N THR A 5 -0.05 23.23 14.51
CA THR A 5 -0.67 23.59 13.24
C THR A 5 -2.16 23.22 13.27
N LYS A 6 -3.02 24.00 12.63
CA LYS A 6 -4.46 23.70 12.54
C LYS A 6 -4.73 22.36 11.84
N PHE A 7 -3.89 22.02 10.87
CA PHE A 7 -3.93 20.75 10.14
C PHE A 7 -2.61 20.00 10.28
N PRO A 8 -2.61 18.66 10.30
CA PRO A 8 -1.38 17.88 10.25
C PRO A 8 -0.75 18.00 8.85
N PRO A 9 0.57 17.88 8.71
CA PRO A 9 1.23 17.93 7.40
C PRO A 9 0.86 16.72 6.51
N VAL A 10 0.59 15.56 7.12
CA VAL A 10 0.24 14.32 6.41
C VAL A 10 -0.95 13.66 7.09
N VAL A 11 -1.88 13.14 6.27
CA VAL A 11 -3.05 12.37 6.72
C VAL A 11 -2.98 10.95 6.18
N GLN A 12 -3.29 10.00 7.02
CA GLN A 12 -3.44 8.61 6.63
C GLN A 12 -4.93 8.28 6.50
N ILE A 13 -5.33 7.75 5.35
CA ILE A 13 -6.71 7.38 5.03
C ILE A 13 -6.73 5.89 4.70
N GLU A 14 -7.65 5.17 5.30
CA GLU A 14 -7.81 3.73 5.12
C GLU A 14 -8.97 3.42 4.16
N PRO A 15 -8.71 3.10 2.86
CA PRO A 15 -9.78 2.78 1.91
C PRO A 15 -10.54 1.50 2.26
N ALA A 16 -9.89 0.57 2.94
CA ALA A 16 -10.48 -0.66 3.44
C ALA A 16 -9.73 -1.09 4.70
N SER A 17 -10.44 -1.37 5.80
CA SER A 17 -9.87 -1.98 7.01
C SER A 17 -9.86 -3.50 6.98
N ILE A 18 -10.39 -4.11 5.93
CA ILE A 18 -10.26 -5.54 5.62
C ILE A 18 -9.02 -5.81 4.77
N CYS A 19 -8.47 -7.02 4.88
CA CYS A 19 -7.34 -7.47 4.10
C CYS A 19 -7.57 -8.88 3.58
N ASN A 20 -7.05 -9.21 2.39
CA ASN A 20 -7.05 -10.55 1.82
C ASN A 20 -5.99 -11.48 2.42
N TYR A 21 -5.03 -10.93 3.19
CA TYR A 21 -3.99 -11.70 3.90
C TYR A 21 -4.31 -11.82 5.40
N ARG A 22 -3.58 -12.75 6.05
CA ARG A 22 -3.52 -12.92 7.51
C ARG A 22 -2.06 -13.07 7.92
N CYS A 23 -1.28 -11.99 7.75
CA CYS A 23 0.14 -11.98 8.11
C CYS A 23 0.31 -12.25 9.60
N VAL A 24 1.23 -13.15 9.97
CA VAL A 24 1.38 -13.65 11.35
C VAL A 24 1.73 -12.56 12.38
N PHE A 25 2.27 -11.45 11.93
CA PHE A 25 2.60 -10.28 12.75
C PHE A 25 1.52 -9.18 12.69
N CYS A 26 0.39 -9.41 12.02
CA CYS A 26 -0.67 -8.41 11.86
C CYS A 26 -1.75 -8.58 12.92
N TYR A 27 -2.25 -7.46 13.47
CA TYR A 27 -3.37 -7.46 14.41
C TYR A 27 -4.63 -8.16 13.86
N GLN A 28 -4.79 -8.27 12.54
CA GLN A 28 -5.94 -8.96 11.93
C GLN A 28 -5.93 -10.48 12.13
N THR A 29 -4.90 -11.04 12.73
CA THR A 29 -4.89 -12.42 13.22
C THR A 29 -5.66 -12.58 14.53
N ASP A 30 -5.89 -11.49 15.28
CA ASP A 30 -6.71 -11.51 16.48
C ASP A 30 -8.21 -11.46 16.10
N PRO A 31 -9.00 -12.49 16.40
CA PRO A 31 -10.43 -12.53 16.09
C PRO A 31 -11.21 -11.36 16.69
N ARG A 32 -10.81 -10.85 17.86
CA ARG A 32 -11.49 -9.72 18.53
C ARG A 32 -11.39 -8.42 17.73
N LEU A 33 -10.33 -8.28 16.91
CA LEU A 33 -10.07 -7.09 16.10
C LEU A 33 -10.46 -7.27 14.63
N SER A 34 -10.64 -8.51 14.19
CA SER A 34 -10.94 -8.87 12.79
C SER A 34 -12.36 -9.41 12.57
N ASP A 35 -13.17 -9.57 13.63
CA ASP A 35 -14.57 -9.93 13.48
C ASP A 35 -15.37 -8.75 12.92
N LYS A 36 -16.08 -8.99 11.82
CA LYS A 36 -16.95 -7.99 11.20
C LYS A 36 -18.10 -7.54 12.11
N LYS A 37 -18.53 -8.37 13.05
CA LYS A 37 -19.59 -8.06 14.02
C LYS A 37 -19.19 -6.98 15.01
N GLU A 38 -17.88 -6.85 15.29
CA GLU A 38 -17.34 -5.82 16.18
C GLU A 38 -17.29 -4.42 15.53
N GLY A 39 -17.66 -4.28 14.26
CA GLY A 39 -17.72 -2.99 13.56
C GLY A 39 -16.36 -2.37 13.18
N HIS A 40 -15.26 -3.08 13.41
CA HIS A 40 -13.91 -2.57 13.10
C HIS A 40 -13.49 -2.81 11.65
N MET A 41 -14.25 -3.60 10.89
CA MET A 41 -13.90 -4.06 9.56
C MET A 41 -14.89 -3.53 8.51
N GLY A 42 -14.38 -2.81 7.52
CA GLY A 42 -15.24 -2.22 6.50
C GLY A 42 -14.49 -1.79 5.24
N ILE A 43 -15.26 -1.31 4.30
CA ILE A 43 -14.79 -0.69 3.05
C ILE A 43 -15.36 0.72 3.00
N MET A 44 -14.50 1.71 2.82
CA MET A 44 -14.90 3.11 2.69
C MET A 44 -15.67 3.32 1.38
N ASN A 45 -16.79 4.01 1.45
CA ASN A 45 -17.51 4.41 0.24
C ASN A 45 -16.92 5.70 -0.36
N LEU A 46 -17.20 5.96 -1.64
CA LEU A 46 -16.63 7.08 -2.37
C LEU A 46 -17.07 8.44 -1.82
N GLU A 47 -18.29 8.57 -1.37
CA GLU A 47 -18.83 9.83 -0.85
C GLU A 47 -18.13 10.25 0.45
N LEU A 48 -17.94 9.30 1.37
CA LEU A 48 -17.16 9.54 2.59
C LEU A 48 -15.72 9.94 2.23
N PHE A 49 -15.10 9.22 1.29
CA PHE A 49 -13.75 9.53 0.84
C PHE A 49 -13.65 10.95 0.28
N LYS A 50 -14.54 11.34 -0.63
CA LYS A 50 -14.59 12.70 -1.19
C LYS A 50 -14.76 13.75 -0.11
N ASN A 51 -15.71 13.53 0.82
CA ASN A 51 -15.96 14.46 1.93
C ASN A 51 -14.72 14.66 2.80
N ILE A 52 -13.91 13.61 3.03
CA ILE A 52 -12.64 13.72 3.76
C ILE A 52 -11.63 14.54 2.95
N ILE A 53 -11.46 14.21 1.66
CA ILE A 53 -10.51 14.90 0.78
C ILE A 53 -10.83 16.39 0.68
N ASP A 54 -12.09 16.74 0.49
CA ASP A 54 -12.53 18.15 0.35
C ASP A 54 -12.26 19.00 1.60
N GLN A 55 -12.25 18.38 2.79
CA GLN A 55 -11.90 19.05 4.05
C GLN A 55 -10.41 19.31 4.21
N ILE A 56 -9.55 18.50 3.60
CA ILE A 56 -8.10 18.54 3.82
C ILE A 56 -7.34 19.11 2.60
N GLU A 57 -7.96 19.18 1.42
CA GLU A 57 -7.36 19.75 0.21
C GLU A 57 -6.90 21.19 0.46
N GLY A 58 -5.70 21.54 0.01
CA GLY A 58 -5.08 22.85 0.22
C GLY A 58 -4.58 23.12 1.65
N ASN A 59 -4.86 22.25 2.62
CA ASN A 59 -4.42 22.39 4.03
C ASN A 59 -3.43 21.30 4.47
N VAL A 60 -3.35 20.21 3.73
CA VAL A 60 -2.50 19.04 4.03
C VAL A 60 -1.55 18.83 2.86
N GLU A 61 -0.27 18.64 3.14
CA GLU A 61 0.75 18.47 2.10
C GLU A 61 0.72 17.06 1.50
N GLY A 62 0.43 16.04 2.30
CA GLY A 62 0.49 14.67 1.85
C GLY A 62 -0.59 13.76 2.41
N ILE A 63 -0.90 12.70 1.66
CA ILE A 63 -1.78 11.63 2.09
C ILE A 63 -1.15 10.25 1.88
N THR A 64 -1.51 9.32 2.74
CA THR A 64 -1.17 7.91 2.58
C THR A 64 -2.44 7.09 2.52
N LEU A 65 -2.66 6.38 1.41
CA LEU A 65 -3.75 5.42 1.27
C LEU A 65 -3.29 4.05 1.77
N ALA A 66 -3.31 3.88 3.06
CA ALA A 66 -3.02 2.64 3.76
C ALA A 66 -3.33 2.81 5.23
N SER A 67 -3.46 1.75 5.96
CA SER A 67 -3.34 1.64 7.41
C SER A 67 -3.25 0.17 7.79
N ARG A 68 -4.35 -0.38 8.27
CA ARG A 68 -4.43 -1.74 8.80
C ARG A 68 -4.93 -2.75 7.77
N GLY A 69 -5.69 -2.30 6.77
CA GLY A 69 -6.24 -3.15 5.74
C GLY A 69 -5.42 -3.14 4.44
N GLU A 70 -6.02 -3.68 3.38
CA GLU A 70 -5.43 -3.69 2.04
C GLU A 70 -6.27 -2.79 1.11
N PRO A 71 -5.71 -1.68 0.61
CA PRO A 71 -6.45 -0.73 -0.23
C PRO A 71 -7.07 -1.36 -1.48
N THR A 72 -6.36 -2.32 -2.11
CA THR A 72 -6.81 -2.97 -3.35
C THR A 72 -8.02 -3.89 -3.17
N VAL A 73 -8.44 -4.17 -1.94
CA VAL A 73 -9.71 -4.87 -1.65
C VAL A 73 -10.91 -3.97 -1.92
N ASN A 74 -10.73 -2.65 -1.87
CA ASN A 74 -11.78 -1.71 -2.25
C ASN A 74 -11.85 -1.64 -3.79
N ASN A 75 -12.90 -2.21 -4.38
CA ASN A 75 -13.11 -2.21 -5.83
C ASN A 75 -13.29 -0.81 -6.44
N ARG A 76 -13.56 0.20 -5.61
CA ARG A 76 -13.64 1.61 -6.00
C ARG A 76 -12.32 2.37 -5.83
N LEU A 77 -11.23 1.70 -5.48
CA LEU A 77 -9.91 2.34 -5.35
C LEU A 77 -9.52 3.17 -6.59
N PRO A 78 -9.77 2.72 -7.84
CA PRO A 78 -9.48 3.55 -9.01
C PRO A 78 -10.20 4.90 -9.02
N GLU A 79 -11.43 4.97 -8.50
CA GLU A 79 -12.18 6.22 -8.39
C GLU A 79 -11.62 7.14 -7.30
N PHE A 80 -11.12 6.56 -6.20
CA PHE A 80 -10.42 7.30 -5.15
C PHE A 80 -9.14 7.93 -5.69
N LEU A 81 -8.33 7.15 -6.39
CA LEU A 81 -7.09 7.60 -7.01
C LEU A 81 -7.34 8.73 -8.03
N LYS A 82 -8.34 8.57 -8.87
CA LYS A 82 -8.77 9.63 -9.81
C LYS A 82 -9.18 10.92 -9.08
N TYR A 83 -9.85 10.79 -7.93
CA TYR A 83 -10.32 11.95 -7.18
C TYR A 83 -9.19 12.76 -6.52
N ILE A 84 -8.10 12.11 -6.10
CA ILE A 84 -6.96 12.77 -5.46
C ILE A 84 -5.89 13.25 -6.44
N ALA A 85 -6.00 12.94 -7.72
CA ALA A 85 -5.01 13.28 -8.73
C ALA A 85 -4.70 14.80 -8.72
N GLY A 86 -3.43 15.14 -8.49
CA GLY A 86 -2.97 16.54 -8.47
C GLY A 86 -3.35 17.37 -7.24
N LYS A 87 -4.06 16.80 -6.25
CA LYS A 87 -4.55 17.56 -5.08
C LYS A 87 -3.52 17.69 -3.95
N PHE A 88 -2.49 16.85 -3.91
CA PHE A 88 -1.51 16.78 -2.81
C PHE A 88 -0.09 16.79 -3.36
N LEU A 89 0.83 17.43 -2.64
CA LEU A 89 2.25 17.43 -2.98
C LEU A 89 2.88 16.05 -2.83
N ALA A 90 2.39 15.24 -1.89
CA ALA A 90 2.84 13.89 -1.66
C ALA A 90 1.67 12.95 -1.44
N ALA A 91 1.39 12.09 -2.42
CA ALA A 91 0.39 11.03 -2.29
C ALA A 91 1.06 9.66 -2.40
N LYS A 92 0.74 8.77 -1.47
CA LYS A 92 1.35 7.45 -1.35
C LYS A 92 0.27 6.39 -1.16
N ILE A 93 0.50 5.21 -1.72
CA ILE A 93 -0.29 4.01 -1.44
C ILE A 93 0.62 2.87 -1.03
N ASN A 94 0.21 2.10 0.00
CA ASN A 94 0.86 0.84 0.36
C ASN A 94 -0.08 -0.31 0.02
N THR A 95 0.47 -1.36 -0.57
CA THR A 95 -0.31 -2.56 -0.95
C THR A 95 0.52 -3.82 -0.79
N ASN A 96 -0.13 -4.94 -0.53
CA ASN A 96 0.50 -6.26 -0.61
C ASN A 96 0.67 -6.76 -2.06
N ALA A 97 0.25 -5.98 -3.04
CA ALA A 97 0.35 -6.19 -4.48
C ALA A 97 -0.37 -7.45 -5.02
N TYR A 98 -1.07 -8.22 -4.18
CA TYR A 98 -1.72 -9.47 -4.62
C TYR A 98 -2.89 -9.24 -5.59
N LEU A 99 -3.68 -8.17 -5.37
CA LEU A 99 -4.82 -7.77 -6.19
C LEU A 99 -4.49 -6.61 -7.14
N LEU A 100 -3.22 -6.34 -7.38
CA LEU A 100 -2.77 -5.26 -8.26
C LEU A 100 -2.97 -5.68 -9.73
N ASP A 101 -4.15 -5.41 -10.26
CA ASP A 101 -4.51 -5.64 -11.66
C ASP A 101 -4.21 -4.41 -12.54
N GLU A 102 -4.36 -4.55 -13.86
CA GLU A 102 -4.09 -3.49 -14.83
C GLU A 102 -4.95 -2.24 -14.58
N LYS A 103 -6.21 -2.41 -14.20
CA LYS A 103 -7.10 -1.27 -13.89
C LYS A 103 -6.58 -0.44 -12.74
N ILE A 104 -6.10 -1.10 -11.68
CA ILE A 104 -5.51 -0.44 -10.51
C ILE A 104 -4.16 0.18 -10.88
N ILE A 105 -3.33 -0.51 -11.66
CA ILE A 105 -2.03 0.00 -12.14
C ILE A 105 -2.24 1.30 -12.92
N HIS A 106 -3.13 1.32 -13.89
CA HIS A 106 -3.44 2.53 -14.67
C HIS A 106 -3.94 3.66 -13.77
N ALA A 107 -4.81 3.36 -12.81
CA ALA A 107 -5.32 4.37 -11.90
C ALA A 107 -4.21 4.98 -11.01
N ILE A 108 -3.26 4.16 -10.53
CA ILE A 108 -2.09 4.62 -9.76
C ILE A 108 -1.22 5.56 -10.61
N LEU A 109 -0.91 5.16 -11.84
CA LEU A 109 -0.04 5.92 -12.75
C LEU A 109 -0.70 7.23 -13.22
N GLN A 110 -2.02 7.20 -13.47
CA GLN A 110 -2.80 8.39 -13.86
C GLN A 110 -3.04 9.37 -12.71
N ALA A 111 -3.03 8.89 -11.47
CA ALA A 111 -3.20 9.73 -10.29
C ALA A 111 -1.94 10.54 -9.93
N ASP A 112 -0.83 10.30 -10.62
CA ASP A 112 0.48 10.96 -10.40
C ASP A 112 0.93 10.86 -8.92
N LEU A 113 0.81 9.65 -8.34
CA LEU A 113 1.30 9.39 -6.99
C LEU A 113 2.83 9.52 -6.93
N GLN A 114 3.35 10.01 -5.82
CA GLN A 114 4.80 10.10 -5.61
C GLN A 114 5.40 8.75 -5.24
N THR A 115 4.66 7.89 -4.53
CA THR A 115 5.21 6.62 -4.06
C THR A 115 4.19 5.50 -4.07
N LEU A 116 4.56 4.37 -4.67
CA LEU A 116 3.89 3.09 -4.52
C LEU A 116 4.75 2.16 -3.67
N VAL A 117 4.20 1.73 -2.54
CA VAL A 117 4.91 0.83 -1.62
C VAL A 117 4.33 -0.57 -1.72
N PHE A 118 5.18 -1.54 -2.02
CA PHE A 118 4.84 -2.97 -1.96
C PHE A 118 5.26 -3.53 -0.60
N SER A 119 4.31 -4.11 0.10
CA SER A 119 4.54 -4.72 1.41
C SER A 119 4.93 -6.18 1.26
N VAL A 120 6.19 -6.53 1.51
CA VAL A 120 6.73 -7.89 1.36
C VAL A 120 7.76 -8.22 2.44
N ASP A 121 7.85 -9.50 2.85
CA ASP A 121 8.69 -9.91 3.99
C ASP A 121 9.54 -11.15 3.71
N ALA A 122 9.60 -11.64 2.49
CA ALA A 122 10.41 -12.81 2.14
C ALA A 122 10.82 -12.79 0.65
N THR A 123 11.78 -13.65 0.31
CA THR A 123 12.31 -13.85 -1.04
C THR A 123 12.09 -15.27 -1.56
N SER A 124 11.48 -16.13 -0.76
CA SER A 124 11.08 -17.48 -1.16
C SER A 124 9.59 -17.70 -0.90
N GLU A 125 8.92 -18.45 -1.78
CA GLU A 125 7.50 -18.76 -1.67
C GLU A 125 7.16 -19.45 -0.35
N THR A 126 8.03 -20.35 0.13
CA THR A 126 7.82 -21.06 1.39
C THR A 126 7.79 -20.12 2.59
N LEU A 127 8.79 -19.25 2.73
CA LEU A 127 8.84 -18.27 3.82
C LEU A 127 7.74 -17.21 3.67
N TYR A 128 7.46 -16.78 2.43
CA TYR A 128 6.40 -15.81 2.15
C TYR A 128 5.05 -16.30 2.65
N LYS A 129 4.65 -17.54 2.28
CA LYS A 129 3.39 -18.15 2.74
C LYS A 129 3.31 -18.33 4.26
N LYS A 130 4.47 -18.62 4.89
CA LYS A 130 4.57 -18.75 6.35
C LYS A 130 4.32 -17.42 7.06
N LEU A 131 4.84 -16.31 6.54
CA LEU A 131 4.73 -14.98 7.14
C LEU A 131 3.45 -14.26 6.70
N ARG A 132 3.09 -14.38 5.41
CA ARG A 132 1.93 -13.74 4.78
C ARG A 132 0.89 -14.77 4.38
N VAL A 133 0.21 -15.32 5.38
CA VAL A 133 -0.83 -16.34 5.20
C VAL A 133 -1.88 -15.86 4.20
N ASN A 134 -2.28 -16.74 3.27
CA ASN A 134 -3.10 -16.50 2.07
C ASN A 134 -2.38 -15.72 0.94
N GLY A 135 -1.09 -15.45 1.09
CA GLY A 135 -0.28 -14.79 0.07
C GLY A 135 0.37 -15.76 -0.91
N SER A 136 0.87 -15.24 -2.04
CA SER A 136 1.74 -15.91 -2.99
C SER A 136 2.78 -14.93 -3.50
N LEU A 137 4.05 -15.27 -3.30
CA LEU A 137 5.18 -14.46 -3.77
C LEU A 137 5.22 -14.43 -5.29
N ASP A 138 5.00 -15.56 -5.95
CA ASP A 138 5.01 -15.65 -7.42
C ASP A 138 3.98 -14.71 -8.04
N ARG A 139 2.78 -14.63 -7.46
CA ARG A 139 1.74 -13.70 -7.92
C ARG A 139 2.13 -12.24 -7.68
N VAL A 140 2.71 -11.94 -6.53
CA VAL A 140 3.18 -10.59 -6.21
C VAL A 140 4.29 -10.15 -7.17
N LEU A 141 5.28 -10.99 -7.43
CA LEU A 141 6.35 -10.72 -8.38
C LEU A 141 5.78 -10.46 -9.78
N LYS A 142 4.87 -11.33 -10.27
CA LYS A 142 4.21 -11.13 -11.57
C LYS A 142 3.48 -9.79 -11.64
N ASN A 143 2.79 -9.39 -10.58
CA ASN A 143 2.06 -8.12 -10.55
C ASN A 143 3.01 -6.91 -10.50
N ILE A 144 4.15 -7.02 -9.80
CA ILE A 144 5.19 -5.99 -9.79
C ILE A 144 5.84 -5.87 -11.17
N ASP A 145 6.18 -6.98 -11.81
CA ASP A 145 6.73 -6.97 -13.18
C ASP A 145 5.76 -6.34 -14.18
N ASN A 146 4.47 -6.70 -14.10
CA ASN A 146 3.43 -6.10 -14.94
C ASN A 146 3.28 -4.59 -14.69
N PHE A 147 3.37 -4.15 -13.42
CA PHE A 147 3.37 -2.73 -13.08
C PHE A 147 4.52 -2.00 -13.79
N HIS A 148 5.74 -2.52 -13.74
CA HIS A 148 6.89 -1.91 -14.38
C HIS A 148 6.76 -1.90 -15.91
N HIS A 149 6.30 -3.00 -16.48
CA HIS A 149 6.04 -3.09 -17.93
C HIS A 149 5.06 -2.01 -18.40
N ILE A 150 3.93 -1.83 -17.70
CA ILE A 150 2.93 -0.81 -18.04
C ILE A 150 3.50 0.59 -17.81
N LYS A 151 4.21 0.83 -16.68
CA LYS A 151 4.84 2.11 -16.38
C LYS A 151 5.81 2.53 -17.49
N GLU A 152 6.71 1.64 -17.89
CA GLU A 152 7.75 1.92 -18.90
C GLU A 152 7.16 2.10 -20.31
N SER A 153 6.19 1.24 -20.69
CA SER A 153 5.63 1.26 -22.05
C SER A 153 4.59 2.35 -22.28
N GLN A 154 3.80 2.70 -21.26
CA GLN A 154 2.64 3.58 -21.41
C GLN A 154 2.75 4.89 -20.63
N TYR A 155 3.59 4.93 -19.59
CA TYR A 155 3.78 6.12 -18.73
C TYR A 155 5.27 6.46 -18.55
N PRO A 156 6.07 6.60 -19.61
CA PRO A 156 7.53 6.78 -19.51
C PRO A 156 7.94 8.09 -18.79
N GLN A 157 7.02 9.05 -18.67
CA GLN A 157 7.24 10.31 -17.95
C GLN A 157 6.86 10.22 -16.46
N SER A 158 6.32 9.10 -16.00
CA SER A 158 5.91 8.94 -14.60
C SER A 158 7.12 8.98 -13.66
N ARG A 159 7.07 9.90 -12.69
CA ARG A 159 8.09 10.06 -11.64
C ARG A 159 7.80 9.24 -10.39
N LEU A 160 6.77 8.39 -10.44
CA LEU A 160 6.40 7.54 -9.32
C LEU A 160 7.57 6.65 -8.90
N ILE A 161 7.92 6.72 -7.62
CA ILE A 161 8.95 5.91 -6.99
C ILE A 161 8.29 4.64 -6.44
N THR A 162 8.85 3.49 -6.79
CA THR A 162 8.47 2.20 -6.22
C THR A 162 9.33 1.86 -5.01
N ARG A 163 8.72 1.31 -3.98
CA ARG A 163 9.41 0.97 -2.74
C ARG A 163 8.94 -0.37 -2.20
N ILE A 164 9.87 -1.19 -1.75
CA ILE A 164 9.59 -2.31 -0.86
C ILE A 164 9.59 -1.82 0.59
N SER A 165 8.57 -2.21 1.35
CA SER A 165 8.56 -2.11 2.80
C SER A 165 8.27 -3.48 3.39
N GLY A 166 9.11 -3.93 4.30
CA GLY A 166 8.98 -5.23 4.95
C GLY A 166 9.24 -5.14 6.46
N VAL A 167 8.76 -6.16 7.16
CA VAL A 167 8.93 -6.34 8.60
C VAL A 167 9.88 -7.50 8.86
N LYS A 168 10.92 -7.27 9.65
CA LYS A 168 11.77 -8.34 10.16
C LYS A 168 11.10 -8.93 11.39
N TYR A 169 10.48 -10.07 11.21
CA TYR A 169 9.72 -10.78 12.24
C TYR A 169 10.36 -12.10 12.64
N SER A 170 11.01 -12.79 11.70
CA SER A 170 11.55 -14.13 11.90
C SER A 170 13.07 -14.16 11.69
N ALA A 171 13.78 -15.01 12.45
CA ALA A 171 15.19 -15.27 12.23
C ALA A 171 15.50 -15.92 10.86
N GLU A 172 14.48 -16.50 10.19
CA GLU A 172 14.62 -17.08 8.85
C GLU A 172 14.77 -16.01 7.76
N GLN A 173 14.47 -14.74 8.07
CA GLN A 173 14.62 -13.61 7.14
C GLN A 173 16.07 -13.11 7.14
N ASN A 174 16.83 -13.43 6.09
CA ASN A 174 18.15 -12.82 5.87
C ASN A 174 17.98 -11.45 5.24
N MET A 175 18.21 -10.39 6.00
CA MET A 175 17.96 -9.01 5.55
C MET A 175 18.89 -8.58 4.41
N ALA A 176 20.14 -9.08 4.37
CA ALA A 176 21.07 -8.78 3.29
C ALA A 176 20.61 -9.40 1.95
N ASP A 177 20.20 -10.67 1.99
CA ASP A 177 19.67 -11.38 0.82
C ASP A 177 18.36 -10.73 0.34
N MET A 178 17.48 -10.36 1.27
CA MET A 178 16.23 -9.66 0.95
C MET A 178 16.51 -8.30 0.28
N LEU A 179 17.44 -7.53 0.81
CA LEU A 179 17.83 -6.24 0.23
C LEU A 179 18.37 -6.43 -1.20
N GLN A 180 19.27 -7.38 -1.40
CA GLN A 180 19.84 -7.67 -2.72
C GLN A 180 18.80 -8.17 -3.72
N PHE A 181 17.86 -9.01 -3.27
CA PHE A 181 16.80 -9.54 -4.10
C PHE A 181 15.85 -8.43 -4.56
N TRP A 182 15.30 -7.65 -3.62
CA TRP A 182 14.26 -6.67 -3.91
C TRP A 182 14.75 -5.42 -4.63
N LYS A 183 16.03 -5.05 -4.50
CA LYS A 183 16.65 -3.96 -5.28
C LYS A 183 16.57 -4.16 -6.79
N LYS A 184 16.32 -5.37 -7.27
CA LYS A 184 16.17 -5.66 -8.70
C LYS A 184 14.78 -5.27 -9.23
N TYR A 185 13.82 -5.10 -8.34
CA TYR A 185 12.41 -4.90 -8.68
C TYR A 185 11.90 -3.50 -8.38
N VAL A 186 12.58 -2.72 -7.55
CA VAL A 186 12.09 -1.42 -7.09
C VAL A 186 13.20 -0.41 -6.88
N ASP A 187 12.83 0.88 -6.87
CA ASP A 187 13.76 1.99 -6.67
C ASP A 187 14.32 2.05 -5.24
N GLN A 188 13.52 1.66 -4.24
CA GLN A 188 13.88 1.75 -2.83
C GLN A 188 13.47 0.50 -2.05
N VAL A 189 14.30 0.11 -1.09
CA VAL A 189 14.00 -1.01 -0.17
C VAL A 189 14.23 -0.56 1.26
N ALA A 190 13.26 -0.81 2.14
CA ALA A 190 13.38 -0.56 3.57
C ALA A 190 12.71 -1.68 4.38
N PHE A 191 13.35 -2.02 5.48
CA PHE A 191 12.83 -2.98 6.44
C PHE A 191 12.80 -2.33 7.83
N VAL A 192 11.84 -2.75 8.64
CA VAL A 192 11.70 -2.36 10.04
C VAL A 192 11.72 -3.60 10.92
N ASP A 193 12.30 -3.48 12.09
CA ASP A 193 12.22 -4.52 13.11
C ASP A 193 10.82 -4.50 13.73
N TYR A 194 10.32 -5.73 14.06
CA TYR A 194 9.02 -5.92 14.70
C TYR A 194 9.13 -5.72 16.20
#